data_e82d438141f93c4aac506f655682f518
#
_entry.id   e82d438141f93c4aac506f655682f518
#
_cell.length_a   1.000
_cell.length_b   1.000
_cell.length_c   1.000
_cell.angle_alpha   90.00
_cell.angle_beta   90.00
_cell.angle_gamma   90.00
#
_symmetry.space_group_name_H-M   'P 1'
#
loop_
_entity.id
_entity.type
_entity.pdbx_description
1 polymer ?
#
loop_
_entity_poly.entity_id
_entity_poly.type
_entity_poly.pdbx_seq_one_letter_code
_entity_poly.pdbx_strand_id
1 'polypeptide(L)'
;VRVPLGAKLSEVVALAGKETIENGVYWVGGPMMGRIANRSETVTKTTNSIFVLPENNRVIDKFKSDWKIEKARAAASCCQCRMCTDLCPRFNLGHPIEPHKIMHAAACNDFQDVSAFLNTFYCSGCGVCENFSCPQGLSPRKLVLQVKGGLRAAGVKPPKDVKVNPVNPAREYRKVPLERLVARLGVKKYQVDAPLNNELVESFGEVKENLSQHIGAPAKAVVKIGDRVERGQLVAQAADGLSVNIHASLTGIVTRADEKSITIVKA
;
A
#
# COMPACT_ATOMS: atom_id res chain seq x y z
N VAL A 1 -7.45 -5.77 17.49
CA VAL A 1 -6.50 -5.82 18.64
C VAL A 1 -5.59 -4.60 18.63
N ARG A 2 -5.09 -4.19 19.80
CA ARG A 2 -4.00 -3.20 19.96
C ARG A 2 -2.72 -3.95 20.26
N VAL A 3 -1.71 -3.73 19.44
CA VAL A 3 -0.41 -4.37 19.56
C VAL A 3 0.70 -3.32 19.58
N PRO A 4 1.86 -3.59 20.20
CA PRO A 4 2.99 -2.67 20.16
C PRO A 4 3.52 -2.53 18.72
N LEU A 5 3.99 -1.34 18.36
CA LEU A 5 4.75 -1.15 17.13
C LEU A 5 6.01 -2.02 17.18
N GLY A 6 6.44 -2.54 16.06
CA GLY A 6 7.59 -3.42 16.01
C GLY A 6 7.30 -4.90 16.33
N ALA A 7 6.08 -5.27 16.75
CA ALA A 7 5.66 -6.67 16.90
C ALA A 7 5.75 -7.41 15.57
N LYS A 8 6.19 -8.67 15.56
CA LYS A 8 6.26 -9.49 14.33
C LYS A 8 4.86 -9.79 13.79
N LEU A 9 4.69 -9.71 12.47
CA LEU A 9 3.40 -9.98 11.83
C LEU A 9 2.89 -11.38 12.14
N SER A 10 3.77 -12.38 12.20
CA SER A 10 3.40 -13.76 12.56
C SER A 10 2.84 -13.89 13.97
N GLU A 11 3.38 -13.14 14.93
CA GLU A 11 2.89 -13.12 16.31
C GLU A 11 1.51 -12.44 16.39
N VAL A 12 1.32 -11.35 15.63
CA VAL A 12 0.03 -10.67 15.56
C VAL A 12 -1.05 -11.56 14.93
N VAL A 13 -0.71 -12.28 13.87
CA VAL A 13 -1.64 -13.24 13.22
C VAL A 13 -1.98 -14.39 14.18
N ALA A 14 -1.02 -14.88 14.98
CA ALA A 14 -1.26 -15.93 15.97
C ALA A 14 -2.29 -15.54 17.04
N LEU A 15 -2.48 -14.24 17.32
CA LEU A 15 -3.54 -13.77 18.23
C LEU A 15 -4.96 -14.07 17.71
N ALA A 16 -5.14 -14.22 16.40
CA ALA A 16 -6.41 -14.62 15.81
C ALA A 16 -6.66 -16.14 15.84
N GLY A 17 -5.71 -16.91 16.38
CA GLY A 17 -5.75 -18.37 16.43
C GLY A 17 -4.89 -19.05 15.37
N LYS A 18 -5.12 -20.33 15.14
CA LYS A 18 -4.35 -21.12 14.17
C LYS A 18 -4.68 -20.68 12.74
N GLU A 19 -3.63 -20.51 11.93
CA GLU A 19 -3.81 -20.27 10.49
C GLU A 19 -4.54 -21.47 9.85
N THR A 20 -5.65 -21.19 9.17
CA THR A 20 -6.45 -22.22 8.49
C THR A 20 -6.08 -22.37 7.02
N ILE A 21 -5.24 -21.48 6.49
CA ILE A 21 -4.79 -21.49 5.09
C ILE A 21 -3.36 -22.02 5.05
N GLU A 22 -3.19 -23.18 4.48
CA GLU A 22 -1.87 -23.75 4.25
C GLU A 22 -1.08 -22.87 3.26
N ASN A 23 0.17 -22.55 3.60
CA ASN A 23 1.03 -21.64 2.83
C ASN A 23 0.40 -20.28 2.54
N GLY A 24 -0.39 -19.76 3.47
CA GLY A 24 -1.04 -18.46 3.35
C GLY A 24 -0.03 -17.31 3.15
N VAL A 25 -0.37 -16.41 2.21
CA VAL A 25 0.40 -15.20 1.92
C VAL A 25 -0.06 -14.08 2.84
N TYR A 26 0.87 -13.46 3.56
CA TYR A 26 0.57 -12.30 4.39
C TYR A 26 0.41 -11.07 3.50
N TRP A 27 -0.74 -10.46 3.58
CA TRP A 27 -1.09 -9.22 2.90
C TRP A 27 -1.31 -8.12 3.93
N VAL A 28 -0.48 -7.09 3.90
CA VAL A 28 -0.55 -5.95 4.82
C VAL A 28 -1.18 -4.76 4.13
N GLY A 29 -2.17 -4.15 4.80
CA GLY A 29 -2.98 -3.06 4.27
C GLY A 29 -4.26 -3.53 3.59
N GLY A 30 -5.06 -2.59 3.09
CA GLY A 30 -6.33 -2.91 2.44
C GLY A 30 -6.16 -3.75 1.15
N PRO A 31 -7.16 -4.54 0.74
CA PRO A 31 -7.06 -5.46 -0.41
C PRO A 31 -6.69 -4.80 -1.74
N MET A 32 -6.95 -3.49 -1.88
CA MET A 32 -6.68 -2.77 -3.13
C MET A 32 -5.31 -2.12 -3.18
N MET A 33 -4.77 -1.68 -2.04
CA MET A 33 -3.57 -0.84 -1.96
C MET A 33 -2.47 -1.43 -1.08
N GLY A 34 -2.71 -2.57 -0.46
CA GLY A 34 -1.75 -3.26 0.38
C GLY A 34 -0.63 -3.92 -0.42
N ARG A 35 0.18 -4.69 0.27
CA ARG A 35 1.34 -5.40 -0.29
C ARG A 35 1.51 -6.77 0.34
N ILE A 36 2.23 -7.64 -0.35
CA ILE A 36 2.73 -8.87 0.23
C ILE A 36 3.80 -8.52 1.27
N ALA A 37 3.74 -9.17 2.41
CA ALA A 37 4.71 -9.03 3.50
C ALA A 37 5.30 -10.37 3.89
N ASN A 38 6.53 -10.34 4.40
CA ASN A 38 7.15 -11.51 5.00
C ASN A 38 6.60 -11.72 6.42
N ARG A 39 6.50 -12.96 6.86
CA ARG A 39 6.06 -13.32 8.22
C ARG A 39 6.92 -12.71 9.33
N SER A 40 8.20 -12.48 9.05
CA SER A 40 9.17 -11.86 9.97
C SER A 40 9.16 -10.32 9.95
N GLU A 41 8.43 -9.70 9.03
CA GLU A 41 8.26 -8.24 9.06
C GLU A 41 7.48 -7.81 10.30
N THR A 42 7.61 -6.54 10.65
CA THR A 42 7.04 -5.99 11.88
C THR A 42 5.94 -4.97 11.61
N VAL A 43 5.05 -4.82 12.57
CA VAL A 43 4.01 -3.79 12.58
C VAL A 43 4.67 -2.41 12.59
N THR A 44 4.23 -1.54 11.68
CA THR A 44 4.68 -0.16 11.56
C THR A 44 3.54 0.82 11.81
N LYS A 45 3.84 2.10 11.91
CA LYS A 45 2.82 3.19 12.05
C LYS A 45 1.77 3.20 10.93
N THR A 46 2.08 2.61 9.77
CA THR A 46 1.20 2.53 8.61
C THR A 46 0.48 1.19 8.47
N THR A 47 0.72 0.23 9.35
CA THR A 47 0.03 -1.06 9.35
C THR A 47 -1.36 -0.90 9.95
N ASN A 48 -2.40 -1.08 9.14
CA ASN A 48 -3.80 -0.96 9.55
C ASN A 48 -4.56 -2.29 9.52
N SER A 49 -4.08 -3.26 8.74
CA SER A 49 -4.70 -4.58 8.65
C SER A 49 -3.70 -5.62 8.14
N ILE A 50 -3.90 -6.86 8.53
CA ILE A 50 -3.17 -8.03 8.06
C ILE A 50 -4.18 -9.06 7.63
N PHE A 51 -4.07 -9.55 6.39
CA PHE A 51 -4.85 -10.67 5.87
C PHE A 51 -3.93 -11.85 5.62
N VAL A 52 -4.41 -13.05 5.89
CA VAL A 52 -3.80 -14.28 5.41
C VAL A 52 -4.64 -14.77 4.25
N LEU A 53 -4.10 -14.72 3.04
CA LEU A 53 -4.82 -15.05 1.82
C LEU A 53 -4.18 -16.27 1.15
N PRO A 54 -4.97 -17.15 0.50
CA PRO A 54 -4.41 -18.21 -0.29
C PRO A 54 -3.60 -17.65 -1.46
N GLU A 55 -2.54 -18.34 -1.86
CA GLU A 55 -1.64 -17.87 -2.92
C GLU A 55 -2.37 -17.59 -4.24
N ASN A 56 -3.38 -18.39 -4.59
CA ASN A 56 -4.22 -18.22 -5.78
C ASN A 56 -5.33 -17.18 -5.63
N ASN A 57 -5.25 -16.31 -4.63
CA ASN A 57 -6.22 -15.21 -4.51
C ASN A 57 -5.97 -14.16 -5.58
N ARG A 58 -7.04 -13.65 -6.20
CA ARG A 58 -6.96 -12.63 -7.26
C ARG A 58 -6.15 -11.38 -6.88
N VAL A 59 -6.19 -10.96 -5.62
CA VAL A 59 -5.40 -9.82 -5.12
C VAL A 59 -3.91 -10.12 -5.22
N ILE A 60 -3.51 -11.34 -4.82
CA ILE A 60 -2.12 -11.80 -4.86
C ILE A 60 -1.65 -11.95 -6.31
N ASP A 61 -2.44 -12.59 -7.17
CA ASP A 61 -2.12 -12.77 -8.60
C ASP A 61 -1.88 -11.43 -9.29
N LYS A 62 -2.78 -10.48 -9.07
CA LYS A 62 -2.64 -9.14 -9.64
C LYS A 62 -1.41 -8.40 -9.13
N PHE A 63 -1.08 -8.57 -7.86
CA PHE A 63 0.12 -7.94 -7.28
C PHE A 63 1.40 -8.57 -7.87
N LYS A 64 1.48 -9.90 -7.96
CA LYS A 64 2.64 -10.64 -8.47
C LYS A 64 2.86 -10.48 -9.99
N SER A 65 1.80 -10.17 -10.77
CA SER A 65 1.93 -10.10 -12.24
C SER A 65 3.01 -9.10 -12.67
N ASP A 66 3.81 -9.46 -13.67
CA ASP A 66 4.83 -8.58 -14.24
C ASP A 66 4.20 -7.52 -15.15
N TRP A 67 4.72 -6.28 -15.12
CA TRP A 67 4.20 -5.19 -15.94
C TRP A 67 4.37 -5.43 -17.46
N LYS A 68 5.39 -6.19 -17.89
CA LYS A 68 5.61 -6.55 -19.30
C LYS A 68 4.51 -7.50 -19.77
N ILE A 69 4.12 -8.45 -18.93
CA ILE A 69 2.99 -9.34 -19.20
C ILE A 69 1.70 -8.52 -19.29
N GLU A 70 1.47 -7.58 -18.36
CA GLU A 70 0.29 -6.72 -18.38
C GLU A 70 0.27 -5.78 -19.60
N LYS A 71 1.44 -5.32 -20.09
CA LYS A 71 1.54 -4.59 -21.37
C LYS A 71 1.13 -5.46 -22.55
N ALA A 72 1.64 -6.69 -22.63
CA ALA A 72 1.29 -7.63 -23.70
C ALA A 72 -0.22 -7.97 -23.68
N ARG A 73 -0.78 -8.19 -22.48
CA ARG A 73 -2.22 -8.39 -22.31
C ARG A 73 -3.04 -7.17 -22.74
N ALA A 74 -2.55 -5.97 -22.46
CA ALA A 74 -3.20 -4.74 -22.90
C ALA A 74 -3.22 -4.65 -24.43
N ALA A 75 -2.11 -4.97 -25.10
CA ALA A 75 -2.03 -5.00 -26.55
C ALA A 75 -3.01 -6.02 -27.18
N ALA A 76 -3.16 -7.19 -26.56
CA ALA A 76 -4.01 -8.26 -27.07
C ALA A 76 -5.52 -8.04 -26.80
N SER A 77 -5.89 -7.40 -25.69
CA SER A 77 -7.28 -7.47 -25.19
C SER A 77 -7.89 -6.13 -24.76
N CYS A 78 -7.18 -5.00 -24.87
CA CYS A 78 -7.75 -3.71 -24.49
C CYS A 78 -8.76 -3.24 -25.55
N CYS A 79 -10.05 -3.24 -25.22
CA CYS A 79 -11.13 -2.81 -26.10
C CYS A 79 -11.35 -1.28 -26.14
N GLN A 80 -10.46 -0.48 -25.57
CA GLN A 80 -10.49 0.99 -25.53
C GLN A 80 -11.80 1.60 -25.00
N CYS A 81 -12.53 0.90 -24.14
CA CYS A 81 -13.84 1.29 -23.61
C CYS A 81 -13.81 2.50 -22.65
N ARG A 82 -12.64 2.97 -22.29
CA ARG A 82 -12.41 4.12 -21.38
C ARG A 82 -12.91 3.95 -19.93
N MET A 83 -13.50 2.84 -19.53
CA MET A 83 -14.04 2.62 -18.17
C MET A 83 -13.02 2.83 -17.07
N CYS A 84 -11.73 2.57 -17.30
CA CYS A 84 -10.65 2.80 -16.35
C CYS A 84 -10.46 4.29 -16.03
N THR A 85 -10.84 5.21 -16.92
CA THR A 85 -10.85 6.65 -16.70
C THR A 85 -12.20 7.10 -16.14
N ASP A 86 -13.31 6.63 -16.71
CA ASP A 86 -14.64 7.07 -16.32
C ASP A 86 -14.96 6.76 -14.84
N LEU A 87 -14.45 5.66 -14.32
CA LEU A 87 -14.58 5.31 -12.89
C LEU A 87 -13.37 5.75 -12.05
N CYS A 88 -12.39 6.46 -12.61
CA CYS A 88 -11.25 6.95 -11.83
C CYS A 88 -11.67 8.06 -10.87
N PRO A 89 -11.48 7.90 -9.53
CA PRO A 89 -11.87 8.92 -8.56
C PRO A 89 -11.14 10.24 -8.78
N ARG A 90 -9.86 10.19 -9.17
CA ARG A 90 -9.06 11.40 -9.43
C ARG A 90 -9.53 12.14 -10.67
N PHE A 91 -9.84 11.43 -11.76
CA PHE A 91 -10.42 12.04 -12.96
C PHE A 91 -11.77 12.69 -12.67
N ASN A 92 -12.62 12.02 -11.90
CA ASN A 92 -13.94 12.55 -11.54
C ASN A 92 -13.86 13.78 -10.59
N LEU A 93 -12.75 13.97 -9.88
CA LEU A 93 -12.45 15.16 -9.08
C LEU A 93 -11.78 16.27 -9.89
N GLY A 94 -11.64 16.12 -11.21
CA GLY A 94 -11.06 17.14 -12.08
C GLY A 94 -9.56 17.04 -12.31
N HIS A 95 -8.86 16.06 -11.70
CA HIS A 95 -7.45 15.87 -12.01
C HIS A 95 -7.26 15.37 -13.45
N PRO A 96 -6.21 15.80 -14.18
CA PRO A 96 -6.03 15.48 -15.58
C PRO A 96 -5.48 14.07 -15.85
N ILE A 97 -5.76 13.12 -14.96
CA ILE A 97 -5.34 11.71 -15.11
C ILE A 97 -6.33 10.92 -15.95
N GLU A 98 -5.86 10.32 -17.02
CA GLU A 98 -6.65 9.51 -17.95
C GLU A 98 -6.01 8.13 -18.15
N PRO A 99 -6.25 7.15 -17.25
CA PRO A 99 -5.65 5.82 -17.35
C PRO A 99 -5.84 5.13 -18.71
N HIS A 100 -6.95 5.41 -19.43
CA HIS A 100 -7.20 4.80 -20.75
C HIS A 100 -6.16 5.22 -21.80
N LYS A 101 -5.57 6.43 -21.70
CA LYS A 101 -4.52 6.88 -22.62
C LYS A 101 -3.23 6.08 -22.43
N ILE A 102 -2.88 5.72 -21.20
CA ILE A 102 -1.74 4.82 -20.92
C ILE A 102 -2.04 3.41 -21.44
N MET A 103 -3.30 2.94 -21.33
CA MET A 103 -3.71 1.67 -21.90
C MET A 103 -3.65 1.69 -23.43
N HIS A 104 -4.02 2.78 -24.07
CA HIS A 104 -3.90 2.98 -25.52
C HIS A 104 -2.43 2.96 -25.94
N ALA A 105 -1.58 3.74 -25.28
CA ALA A 105 -0.15 3.77 -25.55
C ALA A 105 0.49 2.38 -25.42
N ALA A 106 0.07 1.60 -24.42
CA ALA A 106 0.56 0.23 -24.23
C ALA A 106 0.06 -0.74 -25.31
N ALA A 107 -1.19 -0.57 -25.76
CA ALA A 107 -1.81 -1.43 -26.77
C ALA A 107 -1.31 -1.13 -28.19
N CYS A 108 -1.20 0.15 -28.55
CA CYS A 108 -0.85 0.61 -29.89
C CYS A 108 0.63 0.94 -30.05
N ASN A 109 1.43 0.86 -28.98
CA ASN A 109 2.84 1.31 -28.93
C ASN A 109 2.99 2.79 -29.36
N ASP A 110 1.98 3.62 -29.02
CA ASP A 110 1.92 5.05 -29.33
C ASP A 110 2.31 5.88 -28.10
N PHE A 111 3.39 6.66 -28.21
CA PHE A 111 3.96 7.45 -27.12
C PHE A 111 3.93 8.97 -27.41
N GLN A 112 3.12 9.42 -28.36
CA GLN A 112 3.08 10.82 -28.78
C GLN A 112 2.39 11.75 -27.75
N ASP A 113 1.41 11.25 -26.98
CA ASP A 113 0.73 12.05 -25.95
C ASP A 113 1.58 12.17 -24.68
N VAL A 114 2.60 13.02 -24.71
CA VAL A 114 3.48 13.30 -23.58
C VAL A 114 2.69 13.74 -22.33
N SER A 115 1.60 14.48 -22.51
CA SER A 115 0.78 14.95 -21.40
C SER A 115 0.15 13.80 -20.63
N ALA A 116 -0.31 12.74 -21.30
CA ALA A 116 -0.85 11.56 -20.66
C ALA A 116 0.18 10.87 -19.73
N PHE A 117 1.45 10.82 -20.16
CA PHE A 117 2.53 10.27 -19.34
C PHE A 117 2.82 11.14 -18.11
N LEU A 118 2.95 12.45 -18.27
CA LEU A 118 3.16 13.37 -17.16
C LEU A 118 2.00 13.35 -16.16
N ASN A 119 0.76 13.24 -16.66
CA ASN A 119 -0.42 13.17 -15.82
C ASN A 119 -0.53 11.91 -14.96
N THR A 120 0.31 10.88 -15.19
CA THR A 120 0.42 9.72 -14.29
C THR A 120 0.83 10.13 -12.87
N PHE A 121 1.49 11.27 -12.67
CA PHE A 121 1.81 11.80 -11.34
C PHE A 121 0.59 12.02 -10.46
N TYR A 122 -0.58 12.28 -11.04
CA TYR A 122 -1.86 12.46 -10.31
C TYR A 122 -2.52 11.14 -9.90
N CYS A 123 -1.97 9.99 -10.32
CA CYS A 123 -2.48 8.70 -9.89
C CYS A 123 -2.25 8.50 -8.38
N SER A 124 -3.34 8.24 -7.64
CA SER A 124 -3.29 7.89 -6.21
C SER A 124 -2.98 6.42 -5.95
N GLY A 125 -2.91 5.57 -6.99
CA GLY A 125 -2.69 4.14 -6.85
C GLY A 125 -3.84 3.36 -6.24
N CYS A 126 -5.06 3.92 -6.18
CA CYS A 126 -6.21 3.33 -5.48
C CYS A 126 -6.69 1.96 -6.03
N GLY A 127 -6.31 1.60 -7.26
CA GLY A 127 -6.61 0.30 -7.85
C GLY A 127 -8.03 0.10 -8.40
N VAL A 128 -8.91 1.11 -8.39
CA VAL A 128 -10.28 1.00 -8.94
C VAL A 128 -10.24 0.60 -10.42
N CYS A 129 -9.36 1.19 -11.21
CA CYS A 129 -9.25 0.96 -12.65
C CYS A 129 -8.92 -0.51 -13.01
N GLU A 130 -8.16 -1.23 -12.17
CA GLU A 130 -7.78 -2.63 -12.43
C GLU A 130 -8.64 -3.64 -11.68
N ASN A 131 -9.11 -3.29 -10.48
CA ASN A 131 -9.85 -4.23 -9.64
C ASN A 131 -11.35 -4.20 -9.92
N PHE A 132 -11.87 -3.07 -10.42
CA PHE A 132 -13.30 -2.90 -10.67
C PHE A 132 -13.62 -2.48 -12.11
N SER A 133 -12.99 -1.42 -12.63
CA SER A 133 -13.43 -0.76 -13.85
C SER A 133 -13.19 -1.58 -15.13
N CYS A 134 -12.05 -2.27 -15.21
CA CYS A 134 -11.70 -2.96 -16.46
C CYS A 134 -12.55 -4.22 -16.68
N PRO A 135 -13.40 -4.27 -17.75
CA PRO A 135 -14.20 -5.45 -18.05
C PRO A 135 -13.33 -6.63 -18.52
N GLN A 136 -12.18 -6.36 -19.14
CA GLN A 136 -11.23 -7.39 -19.60
C GLN A 136 -10.28 -7.86 -18.51
N GLY A 137 -10.43 -7.38 -17.26
CA GLY A 137 -9.56 -7.79 -16.15
C GLY A 137 -8.09 -7.38 -16.28
N LEU A 138 -7.78 -6.40 -17.14
CA LEU A 138 -6.43 -5.84 -17.29
C LEU A 138 -6.01 -5.03 -16.08
N SER A 139 -4.75 -4.60 -16.05
CA SER A 139 -4.14 -3.88 -14.92
C SER A 139 -3.70 -2.45 -15.26
N PRO A 140 -4.65 -1.50 -15.54
CA PRO A 140 -4.29 -0.13 -15.87
C PRO A 140 -3.45 0.56 -14.79
N ARG A 141 -3.74 0.34 -13.49
CA ARG A 141 -2.94 0.89 -12.39
C ARG A 141 -1.48 0.49 -12.50
N LYS A 142 -1.20 -0.77 -12.79
CA LYS A 142 0.17 -1.28 -12.87
C LYS A 142 0.96 -0.55 -13.96
N LEU A 143 0.38 -0.38 -15.14
CA LEU A 143 1.01 0.35 -16.25
C LEU A 143 1.19 1.84 -15.92
N VAL A 144 0.17 2.49 -15.35
CA VAL A 144 0.25 3.90 -14.90
C VAL A 144 1.34 4.09 -13.85
N LEU A 145 1.45 3.19 -12.87
CA LEU A 145 2.48 3.27 -11.82
C LEU A 145 3.86 2.96 -12.35
N GLN A 146 3.99 2.06 -13.33
CA GLN A 146 5.26 1.79 -14.02
C GLN A 146 5.77 3.04 -14.74
N VAL A 147 4.91 3.73 -15.50
CA VAL A 147 5.26 5.01 -16.15
C VAL A 147 5.65 6.06 -15.11
N LYS A 148 4.82 6.25 -14.08
CA LYS A 148 5.10 7.20 -12.99
C LYS A 148 6.44 6.92 -12.29
N GLY A 149 6.76 5.65 -12.06
CA GLY A 149 8.03 5.21 -11.47
C GLY A 149 9.21 5.51 -12.38
N GLY A 150 9.10 5.20 -13.68
CA GLY A 150 10.12 5.50 -14.69
C GLY A 150 10.42 7.00 -14.82
N LEU A 151 9.38 7.83 -14.86
CA LEU A 151 9.52 9.30 -14.89
C LEU A 151 10.25 9.82 -13.64
N ARG A 152 9.91 9.31 -12.46
CA ARG A 152 10.60 9.68 -11.22
C ARG A 152 12.08 9.25 -11.23
N ALA A 153 12.36 8.04 -11.68
CA ALA A 153 13.72 7.53 -11.80
C ALA A 153 14.57 8.36 -12.78
N ALA A 154 13.94 8.88 -13.85
CA ALA A 154 14.56 9.81 -14.80
C ALA A 154 14.65 11.27 -14.29
N GLY A 155 14.30 11.55 -13.01
CA GLY A 155 14.36 12.88 -12.44
C GLY A 155 13.24 13.84 -12.86
N VAL A 156 12.24 13.35 -13.61
CA VAL A 156 11.10 14.17 -14.05
C VAL A 156 10.24 14.52 -12.84
N LYS A 157 9.96 15.81 -12.66
CA LYS A 157 9.13 16.32 -11.56
C LYS A 157 7.66 16.40 -11.98
N PRO A 158 6.71 16.27 -11.03
CA PRO A 158 5.30 16.53 -11.31
C PRO A 158 5.10 17.94 -11.90
N PRO A 159 4.19 18.11 -12.87
CA PRO A 159 3.83 19.44 -13.36
C PRO A 159 3.38 20.36 -12.21
N LYS A 160 3.91 21.59 -12.14
CA LYS A 160 3.61 22.52 -11.04
C LYS A 160 2.30 23.27 -11.23
N ASP A 161 2.02 23.69 -12.47
CA ASP A 161 0.92 24.61 -12.79
C ASP A 161 -0.22 23.89 -13.53
N VAL A 162 -0.75 22.83 -12.89
CA VAL A 162 -1.84 22.10 -13.50
C VAL A 162 -3.18 22.68 -13.08
N LYS A 163 -3.90 23.16 -14.06
CA LYS A 163 -5.28 23.57 -13.89
C LYS A 163 -6.14 22.32 -13.62
N VAL A 164 -6.66 22.23 -12.40
CA VAL A 164 -7.65 21.20 -12.05
C VAL A 164 -8.97 21.59 -12.73
N ASN A 165 -9.54 20.66 -13.47
CA ASN A 165 -10.85 20.87 -14.10
C ASN A 165 -11.96 20.90 -13.04
N PRO A 166 -13.16 21.43 -13.35
CA PRO A 166 -14.32 21.27 -12.48
C PRO A 166 -14.61 19.80 -12.18
N VAL A 167 -15.20 19.53 -11.02
CA VAL A 167 -15.67 18.19 -10.66
C VAL A 167 -16.63 17.68 -11.75
N ASN A 168 -16.41 16.43 -12.20
CA ASN A 168 -17.23 15.84 -13.25
C ASN A 168 -18.70 15.74 -12.78
N PRO A 169 -19.68 16.32 -13.50
CA PRO A 169 -21.10 16.25 -13.12
C PRO A 169 -21.61 14.81 -12.96
N ALA A 170 -21.05 13.87 -13.72
CA ALA A 170 -21.44 12.46 -13.65
C ALA A 170 -20.80 11.70 -12.46
N ARG A 171 -20.00 12.35 -11.60
CA ARG A 171 -19.27 11.71 -10.49
C ARG A 171 -20.18 10.89 -9.58
N GLU A 172 -21.38 11.40 -9.26
CA GLU A 172 -22.30 10.72 -8.34
C GLU A 172 -22.79 9.37 -8.92
N TYR A 173 -22.93 9.27 -10.24
CA TYR A 173 -23.34 8.04 -10.93
C TYR A 173 -22.16 7.09 -11.22
N ARG A 174 -20.94 7.53 -10.93
CA ARG A 174 -19.69 6.76 -11.17
C ARG A 174 -19.06 6.22 -9.88
N LYS A 175 -19.76 6.26 -8.78
CA LYS A 175 -19.35 5.65 -7.50
C LYS A 175 -19.35 4.14 -7.62
N VAL A 176 -18.31 3.52 -7.09
CA VAL A 176 -18.16 2.05 -7.10
C VAL A 176 -18.94 1.45 -5.93
N PRO A 177 -19.92 0.57 -6.16
CA PRO A 177 -20.65 -0.12 -5.10
C PRO A 177 -19.71 -1.04 -4.32
N LEU A 178 -19.64 -0.85 -2.99
CA LEU A 178 -18.72 -1.55 -2.11
C LEU A 178 -18.87 -3.08 -2.19
N GLU A 179 -20.10 -3.58 -2.12
CA GLU A 179 -20.39 -5.03 -2.17
C GLU A 179 -19.88 -5.68 -3.46
N ARG A 180 -20.08 -5.02 -4.59
CA ARG A 180 -19.59 -5.49 -5.89
C ARG A 180 -18.06 -5.49 -5.95
N LEU A 181 -17.43 -4.46 -5.36
CA LEU A 181 -15.98 -4.39 -5.28
C LEU A 181 -15.42 -5.53 -4.43
N VAL A 182 -15.97 -5.76 -3.25
CA VAL A 182 -15.59 -6.84 -2.33
C VAL A 182 -15.72 -8.22 -3.01
N ALA A 183 -16.83 -8.43 -3.74
CA ALA A 183 -17.03 -9.66 -4.51
C ALA A 183 -15.98 -9.82 -5.62
N ARG A 184 -15.68 -8.76 -6.38
CA ARG A 184 -14.66 -8.80 -7.46
C ARG A 184 -13.24 -9.01 -6.95
N LEU A 185 -12.94 -8.55 -5.74
CA LEU A 185 -11.65 -8.81 -5.07
C LEU A 185 -11.53 -10.26 -4.55
N GLY A 186 -12.64 -11.00 -4.48
CA GLY A 186 -12.65 -12.37 -3.95
C GLY A 186 -12.47 -12.40 -2.43
N VAL A 187 -12.80 -11.31 -1.73
CA VAL A 187 -12.60 -11.19 -0.26
C VAL A 187 -13.91 -11.18 0.53
N LYS A 188 -15.05 -11.44 -0.10
CA LYS A 188 -16.37 -11.41 0.55
C LYS A 188 -16.43 -12.34 1.77
N LYS A 189 -15.82 -13.52 1.70
CA LYS A 189 -15.80 -14.47 2.83
C LYS A 189 -15.03 -13.99 4.07
N TYR A 190 -14.19 -12.97 3.92
CA TYR A 190 -13.42 -12.37 5.01
C TYR A 190 -14.09 -11.09 5.56
N GLN A 191 -15.22 -10.68 4.97
CA GLN A 191 -16.01 -9.53 5.44
C GLN A 191 -16.87 -9.97 6.61
N VAL A 192 -16.26 -9.99 7.78
CA VAL A 192 -16.93 -10.29 9.06
C VAL A 192 -16.83 -9.07 9.95
N ASP A 193 -17.80 -8.95 10.87
CA ASP A 193 -17.72 -7.91 11.90
C ASP A 193 -16.52 -8.20 12.82
N ALA A 194 -15.69 -7.20 13.03
CA ALA A 194 -14.46 -7.30 13.81
C ALA A 194 -14.36 -6.10 14.75
N PRO A 195 -15.15 -6.09 15.85
CA PRO A 195 -15.15 -5.00 16.81
C PRO A 195 -13.76 -4.83 17.41
N LEU A 196 -13.33 -3.57 17.55
CA LEU A 196 -12.02 -3.26 18.14
C LEU A 196 -12.05 -3.54 19.64
N ASN A 197 -11.25 -4.50 20.09
CA ASN A 197 -10.89 -4.59 21.49
C ASN A 197 -9.78 -3.54 21.76
N ASN A 198 -10.07 -2.60 22.67
CA ASN A 198 -9.16 -1.51 23.03
C ASN A 198 -8.06 -1.93 24.02
N GLU A 199 -8.10 -3.15 24.54
CA GLU A 199 -7.04 -3.67 25.41
C GLU A 199 -5.74 -3.88 24.62
N LEU A 200 -4.62 -3.44 25.21
CA LEU A 200 -3.31 -3.70 24.65
C LEU A 200 -2.91 -5.15 24.95
N VAL A 201 -2.51 -5.87 23.92
CA VAL A 201 -1.92 -7.19 24.08
C VAL A 201 -0.47 -7.05 24.56
N GLU A 202 -0.18 -7.53 25.79
CA GLU A 202 1.12 -7.41 26.43
C GLU A 202 2.00 -8.67 26.31
N SER A 203 1.58 -9.66 25.54
CA SER A 203 2.28 -10.95 25.41
C SER A 203 3.54 -10.91 24.55
N PHE A 204 3.86 -9.76 23.97
CA PHE A 204 5.05 -9.63 23.12
C PHE A 204 6.31 -9.52 23.98
N GLY A 205 7.26 -10.43 23.73
CA GLY A 205 8.56 -10.43 24.42
C GLY A 205 9.62 -9.56 23.76
N GLU A 206 9.47 -9.28 22.47
CA GLU A 206 10.41 -8.51 21.65
C GLU A 206 9.67 -7.63 20.65
N VAL A 207 10.17 -6.43 20.44
CA VAL A 207 9.73 -5.55 19.37
C VAL A 207 10.92 -5.01 18.58
N LYS A 208 10.75 -4.91 17.24
CA LYS A 208 11.75 -4.30 16.36
C LYS A 208 11.13 -3.07 15.68
N GLU A 209 11.54 -1.91 16.11
CA GLU A 209 11.06 -0.62 15.64
C GLU A 209 11.94 -0.11 14.50
N ASN A 210 11.36 0.01 13.30
CA ASN A 210 12.07 0.55 12.15
C ASN A 210 12.22 2.07 12.28
N LEU A 211 13.38 2.61 11.94
CA LEU A 211 13.64 4.06 11.96
C LEU A 211 13.03 4.79 10.75
N SER A 212 12.69 4.06 9.69
CA SER A 212 11.98 4.56 8.53
C SER A 212 10.60 3.88 8.42
N GLN A 213 9.55 4.55 8.88
CA GLN A 213 8.17 4.04 8.88
C GLN A 213 7.19 4.91 8.08
N HIS A 214 7.67 5.98 7.45
CA HIS A 214 6.86 6.98 6.75
C HIS A 214 7.63 7.56 5.55
N ILE A 215 6.98 8.43 4.79
CA ILE A 215 7.62 9.21 3.73
C ILE A 215 8.51 10.27 4.38
N GLY A 216 9.77 10.37 3.95
CA GLY A 216 10.75 11.33 4.47
C GLY A 216 12.03 10.66 4.94
N ALA A 217 12.84 11.39 5.68
CA ALA A 217 14.10 10.90 6.22
C ALA A 217 13.88 9.97 7.42
N PRO A 218 14.67 8.88 7.56
CA PRO A 218 14.63 8.04 8.75
C PRO A 218 15.02 8.83 9.99
N ALA A 219 14.45 8.47 11.15
CA ALA A 219 14.86 9.00 12.44
C ALA A 219 16.26 8.50 12.83
N LYS A 220 16.96 9.23 13.69
CA LYS A 220 18.28 8.86 14.21
C LYS A 220 18.14 8.29 15.62
N ALA A 221 18.67 7.09 15.86
CA ALA A 221 18.66 6.47 17.19
C ALA A 221 19.37 7.37 18.22
N VAL A 222 18.76 7.53 19.40
CA VAL A 222 19.33 8.27 20.54
C VAL A 222 19.64 7.36 21.73
N VAL A 223 19.36 6.05 21.60
CA VAL A 223 19.64 5.02 22.60
C VAL A 223 20.73 4.07 22.10
N LYS A 224 21.39 3.39 23.06
CA LYS A 224 22.47 2.42 22.82
C LYS A 224 22.05 1.03 23.28
N ILE A 225 22.78 0.02 22.81
CA ILE A 225 22.62 -1.36 23.26
C ILE A 225 22.91 -1.40 24.78
N GLY A 226 22.03 -2.05 25.54
CA GLY A 226 22.08 -2.15 27.01
C GLY A 226 21.22 -1.11 27.72
N ASP A 227 20.77 -0.06 27.06
CA ASP A 227 19.91 0.95 27.69
C ASP A 227 18.57 0.35 28.10
N ARG A 228 18.10 0.68 29.29
CA ARG A 228 16.72 0.41 29.73
C ARG A 228 15.83 1.53 29.29
N VAL A 229 14.73 1.18 28.64
CA VAL A 229 13.74 2.13 28.12
C VAL A 229 12.34 1.80 28.64
N GLU A 230 11.56 2.84 28.86
CA GLU A 230 10.17 2.73 29.22
C GLU A 230 9.28 2.95 28.00
N ARG A 231 8.12 2.31 27.98
CA ARG A 231 7.13 2.51 26.93
C ARG A 231 6.72 3.99 26.83
N GLY A 232 6.81 4.55 25.61
CA GLY A 232 6.59 5.97 25.36
C GLY A 232 7.84 6.83 25.41
N GLN A 233 8.98 6.30 25.90
CA GLN A 233 10.26 7.01 25.91
C GLN A 233 10.77 7.23 24.48
N LEU A 234 11.36 8.41 24.21
CA LEU A 234 12.01 8.71 22.93
C LEU A 234 13.23 7.79 22.73
N VAL A 235 13.22 7.02 21.63
CA VAL A 235 14.32 6.11 21.27
C VAL A 235 15.00 6.51 19.96
N ALA A 236 14.32 7.28 19.11
CA ALA A 236 14.96 7.92 17.96
C ALA A 236 14.36 9.29 17.69
N GLN A 237 15.22 10.24 17.38
CA GLN A 237 14.87 11.63 17.10
C GLN A 237 14.67 11.83 15.59
N ALA A 238 13.68 12.64 15.24
CA ALA A 238 13.44 13.04 13.85
C ALA A 238 14.69 13.71 13.25
N ALA A 239 15.00 13.37 12.01
CA ALA A 239 16.00 14.07 11.22
C ALA A 239 15.44 15.43 10.71
N ASP A 240 16.34 16.26 10.17
CA ASP A 240 15.93 17.53 9.56
C ASP A 240 14.98 17.33 8.38
N GLY A 241 14.03 18.23 8.22
CA GLY A 241 12.99 18.19 7.19
C GLY A 241 11.82 17.28 7.56
N LEU A 242 11.30 16.51 6.60
CA LEU A 242 10.16 15.61 6.83
C LEU A 242 10.63 14.34 7.54
N SER A 243 10.42 14.26 8.82
CA SER A 243 10.75 13.11 9.68
C SER A 243 9.88 13.14 10.94
N VAL A 244 9.85 12.04 11.70
CA VAL A 244 9.12 11.96 12.98
C VAL A 244 9.92 11.17 14.02
N ASN A 245 9.72 11.54 15.29
CA ASN A 245 10.27 10.83 16.42
C ASN A 245 9.72 9.40 16.52
N ILE A 246 10.57 8.48 17.02
CA ILE A 246 10.19 7.11 17.36
C ILE A 246 10.27 6.95 18.87
N HIS A 247 9.25 6.35 19.45
CA HIS A 247 9.13 6.11 20.88
C HIS A 247 9.02 4.62 21.14
N ALA A 248 9.64 4.15 22.22
CA ALA A 248 9.57 2.75 22.63
C ALA A 248 8.10 2.29 22.78
N SER A 249 7.74 1.23 22.11
CA SER A 249 6.41 0.62 22.19
C SER A 249 6.29 -0.41 23.30
N LEU A 250 7.43 -0.83 23.87
CA LEU A 250 7.59 -1.81 24.94
C LEU A 250 8.58 -1.29 25.99
N THR A 251 8.31 -1.57 27.27
CA THR A 251 9.29 -1.37 28.35
C THR A 251 10.28 -2.54 28.36
N GLY A 252 11.59 -2.27 28.32
CA GLY A 252 12.59 -3.33 28.27
C GLY A 252 14.01 -2.81 28.09
N ILE A 253 14.86 -3.69 27.57
CA ILE A 253 16.29 -3.43 27.33
C ILE A 253 16.52 -3.39 25.83
N VAL A 254 17.26 -2.40 25.35
CA VAL A 254 17.71 -2.29 23.95
C VAL A 254 18.79 -3.35 23.69
N THR A 255 18.47 -4.33 22.85
CA THR A 255 19.41 -5.41 22.48
C THR A 255 20.10 -5.15 21.15
N ARG A 256 19.52 -4.28 20.32
CA ARG A 256 20.09 -3.85 19.04
C ARG A 256 19.69 -2.40 18.76
N ALA A 257 20.66 -1.61 18.29
CA ALA A 257 20.43 -0.26 17.77
C ALA A 257 21.37 -0.08 16.58
N ASP A 258 20.80 0.06 15.38
CA ASP A 258 21.51 0.30 14.12
C ASP A 258 20.86 1.44 13.33
N GLU A 259 21.39 1.75 12.14
CA GLU A 259 20.86 2.81 11.26
C GLU A 259 19.45 2.53 10.70
N LYS A 260 18.94 1.32 10.84
CA LYS A 260 17.67 0.88 10.27
C LYS A 260 16.60 0.61 11.32
N SER A 261 16.99 0.14 12.50
CA SER A 261 16.05 -0.34 13.51
C SER A 261 16.62 -0.35 14.93
N ILE A 262 15.71 -0.32 15.89
CA ILE A 262 15.99 -0.55 17.32
C ILE A 262 15.19 -1.79 17.74
N THR A 263 15.84 -2.74 18.42
CA THR A 263 15.17 -3.91 19.00
C THR A 263 15.15 -3.77 20.51
N ILE A 264 13.98 -3.94 21.11
CA ILE A 264 13.74 -3.86 22.55
C ILE A 264 13.16 -5.20 22.99
N VAL A 265 13.78 -5.81 24.00
CA VAL A 265 13.33 -7.05 24.63
C VAL A 265 12.74 -6.72 26.00
N LYS A 266 11.57 -7.29 26.28
CA LYS A 266 10.87 -7.09 27.56
C LYS A 266 11.77 -7.50 28.72
N ALA A 267 11.89 -6.61 29.70
CA ALA A 267 12.70 -6.85 30.90
C ALA A 267 11.93 -7.70 31.93
#